data_672bd42756dca4f97c71775d31223550
#
_entry.id   672bd42756dca4f97c71775d31223550
#
_cell.length_a   1.000
_cell.length_b   1.000
_cell.length_c   1.000
_cell.angle_alpha   90.00
_cell.angle_beta   90.00
_cell.angle_gamma   90.00
#
_symmetry.space_group_name_H-M   'P 1'
#
loop_
_entity.id
_entity.type
_entity.pdbx_description
1 polymer ?
#
loop_
_entity_poly.entity_id
_entity_poly.type
_entity_poly.pdbx_seq_one_letter_code
_entity_poly.pdbx_strand_id
1 'polypeptide(L)'
;CQENHICQEICKINEFDIPGFRQNPPDRCYICKKAIFTRLWEAAKVRHMNMIVEGSNMDDLGDYRPGKRAIQELGVRSPLQEAGLYKEEIRELSKDMNLPTWNKPSFACLASRFVYGEPITEEKLHMVDQAEQFLMDLGFHQFRVRIHGTMARIEVPEEEILKIADNETRTKITEKFRTLGFSYVTLDLQGFRSGSMNETLGK
;
A
#
# COMPACT_ATOMS: atom_id res chain seq x y z
N CYS A 1 11.09 -17.17 1.22
CA CYS A 1 11.24 -17.82 2.52
C CYS A 1 11.92 -19.19 2.38
N GLN A 2 11.48 -20.07 1.46
CA GLN A 2 12.04 -21.40 1.31
C GLN A 2 13.55 -21.39 0.98
N GLU A 3 13.99 -20.55 0.04
CA GLU A 3 15.40 -20.40 -0.35
C GLU A 3 16.32 -19.95 0.79
N ASN A 4 15.78 -19.20 1.74
CA ASN A 4 16.51 -18.70 2.90
C ASN A 4 16.24 -19.50 4.18
N HIS A 5 15.61 -20.67 4.08
CA HIS A 5 15.26 -21.54 5.21
C HIS A 5 14.45 -20.83 6.32
N ILE A 6 13.62 -19.86 5.94
CA ILE A 6 12.76 -19.14 6.88
C ILE A 6 11.41 -19.86 6.95
N CYS A 7 11.01 -20.23 8.17
CA CYS A 7 9.69 -20.79 8.42
C CYS A 7 8.61 -19.75 8.10
N GLN A 8 7.66 -20.10 7.23
CA GLN A 8 6.58 -19.23 6.81
C GLN A 8 5.23 -19.82 7.24
N GLU A 9 4.40 -18.97 7.83
CA GLU A 9 3.01 -19.27 8.14
C GLU A 9 2.09 -18.22 7.49
N ILE A 10 0.99 -18.67 6.89
CA ILE A 10 0.03 -17.79 6.22
C ILE A 10 -1.21 -17.65 7.11
N CYS A 11 -1.38 -16.46 7.71
CA CYS A 11 -2.60 -16.10 8.41
C CYS A 11 -3.59 -15.46 7.42
N LYS A 12 -4.70 -16.13 7.14
CA LYS A 12 -5.76 -15.57 6.30
C LYS A 12 -6.65 -14.65 7.15
N ILE A 13 -6.77 -13.41 6.71
CA ILE A 13 -7.64 -12.39 7.28
C ILE A 13 -8.40 -11.76 6.13
N ASN A 14 -9.71 -11.65 6.26
CA ASN A 14 -10.53 -10.88 5.35
C ASN A 14 -10.80 -9.52 5.98
N GLU A 15 -10.21 -8.47 5.41
CA GLU A 15 -10.34 -7.10 5.93
C GLU A 15 -11.78 -6.60 5.90
N PHE A 16 -12.61 -7.15 5.01
CA PHE A 16 -14.03 -6.81 4.92
C PHE A 16 -14.86 -7.30 6.11
N ASP A 17 -14.37 -8.27 6.89
CA ASP A 17 -14.99 -8.74 8.12
C ASP A 17 -14.59 -7.88 9.33
N ILE A 18 -13.63 -6.95 9.16
CA ILE A 18 -13.20 -6.04 10.23
C ILE A 18 -14.22 -4.90 10.37
N PRO A 19 -14.88 -4.77 11.54
CA PRO A 19 -15.83 -3.67 11.78
C PRO A 19 -15.18 -2.31 11.55
N GLY A 20 -15.83 -1.46 10.75
CA GLY A 20 -15.34 -0.12 10.44
C GLY A 20 -14.39 -0.03 9.23
N PHE A 21 -13.88 -1.14 8.70
CA PHE A 21 -12.97 -1.10 7.55
C PHE A 21 -13.64 -0.60 6.27
N ARG A 22 -14.84 -1.14 5.96
CA ARG A 22 -15.58 -0.81 4.72
C ARG A 22 -15.97 0.67 4.63
N GLN A 23 -16.18 1.33 5.76
CA GLN A 23 -16.53 2.75 5.83
C GLN A 23 -15.38 3.69 5.50
N ASN A 24 -14.15 3.17 5.45
CA ASN A 24 -12.96 3.90 5.07
C ASN A 24 -12.73 5.21 5.87
N PRO A 25 -12.80 5.18 7.20
CA PRO A 25 -12.55 6.37 8.01
C PRO A 25 -11.07 6.79 7.93
N PRO A 26 -10.72 8.03 8.33
CA PRO A 26 -9.33 8.49 8.36
C PRO A 26 -8.39 7.58 9.15
N ASP A 27 -8.88 6.92 10.20
CA ASP A 27 -8.13 5.97 11.02
C ASP A 27 -8.28 4.50 10.58
N ARG A 28 -8.78 4.23 9.35
CA ARG A 28 -8.91 2.87 8.80
C ARG A 28 -7.65 2.03 9.00
N CYS A 29 -6.45 2.63 8.79
CA CYS A 29 -5.20 1.90 8.95
C CYS A 29 -4.96 1.43 10.40
N TYR A 30 -5.43 2.19 11.39
CA TYR A 30 -5.41 1.76 12.80
C TYR A 30 -6.33 0.56 13.01
N ILE A 31 -7.59 0.66 12.54
CA ILE A 31 -8.59 -0.40 12.66
C ILE A 31 -8.07 -1.70 12.04
N CYS A 32 -7.58 -1.64 10.82
CA CYS A 32 -7.06 -2.78 10.08
C CYS A 32 -5.82 -3.38 10.77
N LYS A 33 -4.79 -2.57 11.07
CA LYS A 33 -3.58 -3.06 11.74
C LYS A 33 -3.88 -3.66 13.10
N LYS A 34 -4.78 -3.07 13.89
CA LYS A 34 -5.17 -3.61 15.19
C LYS A 34 -5.74 -5.02 15.06
N ALA A 35 -6.65 -5.24 14.13
CA ALA A 35 -7.23 -6.57 13.88
C ALA A 35 -6.16 -7.57 13.39
N ILE A 36 -5.33 -7.19 12.41
CA ILE A 36 -4.27 -8.04 11.86
C ILE A 36 -3.27 -8.45 12.95
N PHE A 37 -2.72 -7.49 13.69
CA PHE A 37 -1.71 -7.80 14.70
C PHE A 37 -2.28 -8.52 15.92
N THR A 38 -3.57 -8.32 16.25
CA THR A 38 -4.26 -9.17 17.26
C THR A 38 -4.27 -10.63 16.80
N ARG A 39 -4.62 -10.87 15.54
CA ARG A 39 -4.63 -12.23 14.98
C ARG A 39 -3.23 -12.84 14.89
N LEU A 40 -2.22 -12.04 14.56
CA LEU A 40 -0.83 -12.48 14.57
C LEU A 40 -0.35 -12.85 15.97
N TRP A 41 -0.77 -12.10 17.01
CA TRP A 41 -0.47 -12.46 18.41
C TRP A 41 -1.11 -13.78 18.83
N GLU A 42 -2.33 -14.09 18.38
CA GLU A 42 -2.95 -15.39 18.62
C GLU A 42 -2.10 -16.52 18.00
N ALA A 43 -1.69 -16.36 16.75
CA ALA A 43 -0.82 -17.32 16.07
C ALA A 43 0.56 -17.45 16.76
N ALA A 44 1.16 -16.33 17.16
CA ALA A 44 2.44 -16.29 17.86
C ALA A 44 2.38 -17.05 19.20
N LYS A 45 1.31 -16.87 19.99
CA LYS A 45 1.09 -17.60 21.25
C LYS A 45 1.03 -19.11 21.04
N VAL A 46 0.32 -19.57 20.02
CA VAL A 46 0.25 -21.01 19.67
C VAL A 46 1.63 -21.58 19.35
N ARG A 47 2.52 -20.75 18.80
CA ARG A 47 3.90 -21.11 18.43
C ARG A 47 4.92 -20.82 19.54
N HIS A 48 4.48 -20.44 20.74
CA HIS A 48 5.35 -20.06 21.84
C HIS A 48 6.33 -18.92 21.49
N MET A 49 5.93 -18.00 20.61
CA MET A 49 6.70 -16.81 20.25
C MET A 49 6.42 -15.70 21.27
N ASN A 50 7.48 -15.02 21.70
CA ASN A 50 7.40 -14.00 22.76
C ASN A 50 7.34 -12.56 22.19
N MET A 51 7.52 -12.40 20.90
CA MET A 51 7.62 -11.08 20.26
C MET A 51 7.08 -11.12 18.84
N ILE A 52 6.45 -10.01 18.43
CA ILE A 52 6.17 -9.71 17.03
C ILE A 52 7.00 -8.48 16.66
N VAL A 53 7.63 -8.55 15.49
CA VAL A 53 8.37 -7.43 14.90
C VAL A 53 7.78 -7.07 13.54
N GLU A 54 7.93 -5.80 13.13
CA GLU A 54 7.48 -5.32 11.82
C GLU A 54 8.53 -4.41 11.18
N GLY A 55 8.38 -4.06 9.92
CA GLY A 55 9.42 -3.44 9.09
C GLY A 55 9.38 -1.91 8.99
N SER A 56 8.76 -1.18 9.93
CA SER A 56 8.83 0.29 9.93
C SER A 56 10.28 0.76 10.11
N ASN A 57 10.61 1.88 9.47
CA ASN A 57 11.94 2.50 9.47
C ASN A 57 11.86 4.00 9.81
N MET A 58 12.97 4.73 9.75
CA MET A 58 13.03 6.14 10.15
C MET A 58 12.18 7.05 9.24
N ASP A 59 12.07 6.77 7.94
CA ASP A 59 11.26 7.56 7.01
C ASP A 59 9.76 7.53 7.36
N ASP A 60 9.33 6.53 8.13
CA ASP A 60 7.95 6.40 8.58
C ASP A 60 7.58 7.37 9.73
N LEU A 61 8.54 8.10 10.32
CA LEU A 61 8.29 8.98 11.46
C LEU A 61 7.58 10.29 11.09
N GLY A 62 7.81 10.80 9.89
CA GLY A 62 7.28 12.09 9.42
C GLY A 62 5.89 12.06 8.79
N ASP A 63 5.27 10.88 8.64
CA ASP A 63 4.02 10.72 7.91
C ASP A 63 2.82 10.48 8.84
N TYR A 64 1.63 10.90 8.40
CA TYR A 64 0.37 10.56 9.07
C TYR A 64 0.08 9.07 8.93
N ARG A 65 0.42 8.33 9.97
CA ARG A 65 0.26 6.85 10.00
C ARG A 65 -0.52 6.38 11.22
N PRO A 66 -1.85 6.49 11.21
CA PRO A 66 -2.68 6.05 12.34
C PRO A 66 -2.43 4.59 12.74
N GLY A 67 -1.98 3.75 11.82
CA GLY A 67 -1.61 2.37 12.11
C GLY A 67 -0.45 2.19 13.10
N LYS A 68 0.39 3.21 13.33
CA LYS A 68 1.44 3.16 14.36
C LYS A 68 0.88 2.99 15.77
N ARG A 69 -0.25 3.65 16.06
CA ARG A 69 -0.91 3.51 17.37
C ARG A 69 -1.27 2.05 17.67
N ALA A 70 -1.76 1.31 16.68
CA ALA A 70 -2.09 -0.11 16.87
C ALA A 70 -0.84 -0.97 17.18
N ILE A 71 0.29 -0.68 16.51
CA ILE A 71 1.59 -1.35 16.74
C ILE A 71 2.05 -1.11 18.17
N GLN A 72 2.01 0.13 18.65
CA GLN A 72 2.40 0.51 20.01
C GLN A 72 1.49 -0.12 21.05
N GLU A 73 0.17 -0.03 20.89
CA GLU A 73 -0.82 -0.62 21.82
C GLU A 73 -0.66 -2.13 21.98
N LEU A 74 -0.24 -2.82 20.91
CA LEU A 74 -0.07 -4.28 20.90
C LEU A 74 1.35 -4.74 21.23
N GLY A 75 2.26 -3.82 21.57
CA GLY A 75 3.64 -4.14 21.93
C GLY A 75 4.44 -4.78 20.77
N VAL A 76 4.08 -4.46 19.53
CA VAL A 76 4.84 -4.88 18.34
C VAL A 76 6.06 -3.97 18.20
N ARG A 77 7.22 -4.52 17.95
CA ARG A 77 8.48 -3.77 17.83
C ARG A 77 8.83 -3.50 16.37
N SER A 78 9.57 -2.40 16.14
CA SER A 78 10.08 -1.98 14.84
C SER A 78 11.61 -1.91 14.85
N PRO A 79 12.32 -3.04 14.77
CA PRO A 79 13.77 -3.09 15.00
C PRO A 79 14.58 -2.19 14.05
N LEU A 80 14.15 -2.04 12.81
CA LEU A 80 14.84 -1.18 11.83
C LEU A 80 14.74 0.30 12.25
N GLN A 81 13.57 0.73 12.74
CA GLN A 81 13.36 2.07 13.27
C GLN A 81 14.11 2.28 14.58
N GLU A 82 14.10 1.29 15.48
CA GLU A 82 14.84 1.32 16.74
C GLU A 82 16.35 1.41 16.52
N ALA A 83 16.86 0.83 15.44
CA ALA A 83 18.25 0.94 15.01
C ALA A 83 18.57 2.25 14.28
N GLY A 84 17.59 3.12 14.08
CA GLY A 84 17.76 4.40 13.39
C GLY A 84 17.96 4.31 11.89
N LEU A 85 17.58 3.19 11.25
CA LEU A 85 17.83 2.95 9.84
C LEU A 85 16.80 3.64 8.94
N TYR A 86 17.28 4.30 7.91
CA TYR A 86 16.50 4.85 6.80
C TYR A 86 16.32 3.82 5.68
N LYS A 87 15.32 4.02 4.83
CA LYS A 87 14.99 3.08 3.76
C LYS A 87 16.13 2.84 2.77
N GLU A 88 16.91 3.88 2.47
CA GLU A 88 18.06 3.78 1.58
C GLU A 88 19.14 2.87 2.18
N GLU A 89 19.50 3.09 3.44
CA GLU A 89 20.45 2.24 4.16
C GLU A 89 19.99 0.78 4.25
N ILE A 90 18.69 0.57 4.50
CA ILE A 90 18.11 -0.79 4.51
C ILE A 90 18.25 -1.46 3.15
N ARG A 91 18.10 -0.72 2.05
CA ARG A 91 18.29 -1.25 0.69
C ARG A 91 19.74 -1.61 0.42
N GLU A 92 20.68 -0.75 0.81
CA GLU A 92 22.11 -1.04 0.68
C GLU A 92 22.51 -2.29 1.46
N LEU A 93 22.14 -2.35 2.74
CA LEU A 93 22.39 -3.53 3.59
C LEU A 93 21.74 -4.80 3.01
N SER A 94 20.51 -4.70 2.49
CA SER A 94 19.82 -5.83 1.86
C SER A 94 20.54 -6.30 0.60
N LYS A 95 21.10 -5.38 -0.18
CA LYS A 95 21.91 -5.68 -1.37
C LYS A 95 23.21 -6.39 -0.99
N ASP A 96 23.91 -5.89 0.03
CA ASP A 96 25.16 -6.49 0.53
C ASP A 96 24.92 -7.90 1.08
N MET A 97 23.75 -8.13 1.66
CA MET A 97 23.30 -9.45 2.11
C MET A 97 22.78 -10.34 0.97
N ASN A 98 22.84 -9.89 -0.29
CA ASN A 98 22.30 -10.58 -1.47
C ASN A 98 20.82 -10.95 -1.37
N LEU A 99 20.00 -10.12 -0.70
CA LEU A 99 18.56 -10.33 -0.65
C LEU A 99 17.92 -9.92 -1.97
N PRO A 100 17.14 -10.79 -2.64
CA PRO A 100 16.59 -10.51 -3.98
C PRO A 100 15.54 -9.39 -3.97
N THR A 101 15.11 -8.95 -2.80
CA THR A 101 14.08 -7.92 -2.61
C THR A 101 14.63 -6.52 -2.36
N TRP A 102 15.95 -6.31 -2.39
CA TRP A 102 16.61 -5.05 -2.04
C TRP A 102 16.08 -3.84 -2.84
N ASN A 103 15.77 -4.01 -4.12
CA ASN A 103 15.28 -2.97 -5.02
C ASN A 103 13.76 -2.98 -5.22
N LYS A 104 13.02 -3.80 -4.46
CA LYS A 104 11.58 -3.92 -4.62
C LYS A 104 10.89 -2.58 -4.36
N PRO A 105 10.00 -2.11 -5.27
CA PRO A 105 9.19 -0.91 -5.04
C PRO A 105 8.30 -1.04 -3.81
N SER A 106 7.99 0.10 -3.17
CA SER A 106 7.03 0.12 -2.07
C SER A 106 5.62 0.14 -2.62
N PHE A 107 4.89 -0.94 -2.38
CA PHE A 107 3.46 -1.00 -2.65
C PHE A 107 2.69 -0.77 -1.35
N ALA A 108 1.93 0.33 -1.30
CA ALA A 108 0.98 0.55 -0.23
C ALA A 108 -0.27 -0.31 -0.44
N CYS A 109 -1.01 -0.61 0.63
CA CYS A 109 -2.29 -1.32 0.59
C CYS A 109 -3.25 -0.70 -0.43
N LEU A 110 -3.92 -1.51 -1.26
CA LEU A 110 -4.88 -1.04 -2.28
C LEU A 110 -6.01 -0.19 -1.68
N ALA A 111 -6.43 -0.45 -0.44
CA ALA A 111 -7.41 0.39 0.25
C ALA A 111 -6.97 1.87 0.36
N SER A 112 -5.68 2.18 0.26
CA SER A 112 -5.18 3.55 0.23
C SER A 112 -5.52 4.30 -1.08
N ARG A 113 -6.07 3.64 -2.08
CA ARG A 113 -6.49 4.26 -3.35
C ARG A 113 -7.85 4.93 -3.24
N PHE A 114 -8.58 4.68 -2.15
CA PHE A 114 -9.91 5.21 -1.91
C PHE A 114 -9.86 6.52 -1.12
N VAL A 115 -10.65 7.48 -1.53
CA VAL A 115 -10.83 8.74 -0.78
C VAL A 115 -11.46 8.42 0.58
N TYR A 116 -10.97 9.06 1.64
CA TYR A 116 -11.52 8.86 2.97
C TYR A 116 -13.03 9.14 3.00
N GLY A 117 -13.80 8.24 3.63
CA GLY A 117 -15.24 8.29 3.69
C GLY A 117 -15.96 7.64 2.50
N GLU A 118 -15.28 7.37 1.38
CA GLU A 118 -15.86 6.52 0.33
C GLU A 118 -15.81 5.05 0.76
N PRO A 119 -16.93 4.31 0.66
CA PRO A 119 -16.96 2.90 1.01
C PRO A 119 -16.00 2.07 0.15
N ILE A 120 -15.24 1.21 0.81
CA ILE A 120 -14.40 0.22 0.13
C ILE A 120 -15.26 -1.02 -0.17
N THR A 121 -15.33 -1.40 -1.43
CA THR A 121 -16.02 -2.62 -1.89
C THR A 121 -15.05 -3.55 -2.60
N GLU A 122 -15.33 -4.84 -2.59
CA GLU A 122 -14.52 -5.84 -3.28
C GLU A 122 -14.44 -5.56 -4.79
N GLU A 123 -15.57 -5.16 -5.39
CA GLU A 123 -15.65 -4.77 -6.79
C GLU A 123 -14.70 -3.62 -7.11
N LYS A 124 -14.76 -2.52 -6.36
CA LYS A 124 -13.90 -1.36 -6.57
C LYS A 124 -12.42 -1.66 -6.29
N LEU A 125 -12.11 -2.51 -5.29
CA LEU A 125 -10.73 -2.97 -5.08
C LEU A 125 -10.22 -3.76 -6.27
N HIS A 126 -11.03 -4.66 -6.82
CA HIS A 126 -10.67 -5.41 -8.01
C HIS A 126 -10.47 -4.50 -9.23
N MET A 127 -11.33 -3.49 -9.42
CA MET A 127 -11.15 -2.49 -10.49
C MET A 127 -9.78 -1.79 -10.38
N VAL A 128 -9.43 -1.35 -9.19
CA VAL A 128 -8.15 -0.66 -8.94
C VAL A 128 -6.96 -1.61 -9.12
N ASP A 129 -7.05 -2.82 -8.61
CA ASP A 129 -6.01 -3.86 -8.73
C ASP A 129 -5.71 -4.17 -10.21
N GLN A 130 -6.74 -4.43 -11.01
CA GLN A 130 -6.60 -4.69 -12.44
C GLN A 130 -6.09 -3.46 -13.22
N ALA A 131 -6.48 -2.26 -12.81
CA ALA A 131 -5.99 -1.03 -13.42
C ALA A 131 -4.49 -0.80 -13.12
N GLU A 132 -4.06 -1.01 -11.87
CA GLU A 132 -2.64 -0.92 -11.48
C GLU A 132 -1.81 -2.03 -12.13
N GLN A 133 -2.33 -3.27 -12.22
CA GLN A 133 -1.66 -4.34 -12.95
C GLN A 133 -1.46 -3.99 -14.42
N PHE A 134 -2.47 -3.42 -15.07
CA PHE A 134 -2.35 -3.02 -16.47
C PHE A 134 -1.30 -1.92 -16.70
N LEU A 135 -1.17 -0.95 -15.79
CA LEU A 135 -0.10 0.04 -15.86
C LEU A 135 1.28 -0.60 -15.70
N MET A 136 1.39 -1.59 -14.81
CA MET A 136 2.63 -2.36 -14.63
C MET A 136 3.00 -3.11 -15.92
N ASP A 137 2.04 -3.75 -16.58
CA ASP A 137 2.22 -4.48 -17.83
C ASP A 137 2.64 -3.55 -18.98
N LEU A 138 2.24 -2.26 -18.94
CA LEU A 138 2.70 -1.21 -19.86
C LEU A 138 4.11 -0.67 -19.54
N GLY A 139 4.76 -1.18 -18.49
CA GLY A 139 6.12 -0.81 -18.10
C GLY A 139 6.21 0.47 -17.28
N PHE A 140 5.14 0.83 -16.56
CA PHE A 140 5.21 1.83 -15.49
C PHE A 140 5.64 1.15 -14.19
N HIS A 141 6.56 1.76 -13.42
CA HIS A 141 7.10 1.16 -12.20
C HIS A 141 6.61 1.83 -10.92
N GLN A 142 6.34 3.13 -10.99
CA GLN A 142 5.81 3.90 -9.87
C GLN A 142 4.53 4.62 -10.30
N PHE A 143 3.42 4.21 -9.73
CA PHE A 143 2.10 4.75 -10.07
C PHE A 143 1.11 4.50 -8.94
N ARG A 144 -0.03 5.17 -9.02
CA ARG A 144 -1.23 4.88 -8.22
C ARG A 144 -2.46 5.13 -9.09
N VAL A 145 -3.45 4.28 -8.94
CA VAL A 145 -4.78 4.52 -9.50
C VAL A 145 -5.75 4.83 -8.36
N ARG A 146 -6.00 6.12 -8.12
CA ARG A 146 -6.97 6.54 -7.11
C ARG A 146 -8.38 6.42 -7.68
N ILE A 147 -9.32 6.00 -6.83
CA ILE A 147 -10.72 5.90 -7.21
C ILE A 147 -11.56 6.98 -6.50
N HIS A 148 -12.36 7.70 -7.26
CA HIS A 148 -13.31 8.70 -6.81
C HIS A 148 -14.67 8.35 -7.43
N GLY A 149 -15.54 7.71 -6.65
CA GLY A 149 -16.77 7.12 -7.20
C GLY A 149 -16.50 6.07 -8.27
N THR A 150 -16.64 6.44 -9.55
CA THR A 150 -16.30 5.62 -10.73
C THR A 150 -15.21 6.27 -11.59
N MET A 151 -14.56 7.31 -11.12
CA MET A 151 -13.47 7.99 -11.81
C MET A 151 -12.12 7.44 -11.34
N ALA A 152 -11.25 7.08 -12.29
CA ALA A 152 -9.85 6.80 -12.03
C ALA A 152 -9.02 8.08 -12.12
N ARG A 153 -8.20 8.36 -11.09
CA ARG A 153 -7.16 9.39 -11.12
C ARG A 153 -5.80 8.69 -11.06
N ILE A 154 -5.07 8.74 -12.16
CA ILE A 154 -3.75 8.12 -12.28
C ILE A 154 -2.69 9.09 -11.78
N GLU A 155 -1.81 8.63 -10.91
CA GLU A 155 -0.63 9.33 -10.44
C GLU A 155 0.60 8.57 -10.95
N VAL A 156 1.50 9.22 -11.69
CA VAL A 156 2.81 8.72 -12.13
C VAL A 156 3.87 9.75 -11.79
N PRO A 157 5.18 9.40 -11.73
CA PRO A 157 6.23 10.39 -11.60
C PRO A 157 6.14 11.47 -12.67
N GLU A 158 6.59 12.69 -12.36
CA GLU A 158 6.48 13.84 -13.25
C GLU A 158 7.09 13.56 -14.62
N GLU A 159 8.23 12.88 -14.67
CA GLU A 159 8.93 12.48 -15.87
C GLU A 159 8.15 11.48 -16.75
N GLU A 160 7.17 10.76 -16.20
CA GLU A 160 6.34 9.80 -16.93
C GLU A 160 4.99 10.39 -17.40
N ILE A 161 4.66 11.63 -17.01
CA ILE A 161 3.40 12.30 -17.41
C ILE A 161 3.24 12.35 -18.94
N LEU A 162 4.28 12.73 -19.66
CA LEU A 162 4.24 12.81 -21.12
C LEU A 162 4.11 11.42 -21.75
N LYS A 163 4.72 10.39 -21.17
CA LYS A 163 4.62 9.01 -21.63
C LYS A 163 3.18 8.48 -21.51
N ILE A 164 2.49 8.77 -20.38
CA ILE A 164 1.11 8.32 -20.18
C ILE A 164 0.12 9.11 -21.03
N ALA A 165 0.41 10.39 -21.32
CA ALA A 165 -0.41 11.28 -22.14
C ALA A 165 -0.25 11.04 -23.66
N ASP A 166 0.77 10.28 -24.09
CA ASP A 166 0.95 9.89 -25.48
C ASP A 166 -0.31 9.22 -26.06
N ASN A 167 -0.55 9.46 -27.35
CA ASN A 167 -1.79 9.06 -27.99
C ASN A 167 -2.06 7.55 -27.93
N GLU A 168 -1.06 6.73 -28.18
CA GLU A 168 -1.19 5.28 -28.14
C GLU A 168 -1.42 4.78 -26.70
N THR A 169 -0.60 5.24 -25.75
CA THR A 169 -0.63 4.86 -24.35
C THR A 169 -1.96 5.25 -23.71
N ARG A 170 -2.39 6.51 -23.87
CA ARG A 170 -3.66 6.99 -23.27
C ARG A 170 -4.87 6.26 -23.83
N THR A 171 -4.86 5.90 -25.14
CA THR A 171 -5.95 5.15 -25.75
C THR A 171 -6.07 3.76 -25.14
N LYS A 172 -4.96 3.02 -25.06
CA LYS A 172 -4.93 1.69 -24.41
C LYS A 172 -5.42 1.74 -22.96
N ILE A 173 -4.96 2.72 -22.20
CA ILE A 173 -5.37 2.89 -20.78
C ILE A 173 -6.86 3.19 -20.69
N THR A 174 -7.36 4.14 -21.50
CA THR A 174 -8.76 4.55 -21.44
C THR A 174 -9.69 3.40 -21.82
N GLU A 175 -9.38 2.65 -22.88
CA GLU A 175 -10.15 1.50 -23.31
C GLU A 175 -10.18 0.42 -22.23
N LYS A 176 -9.00 0.03 -21.69
CA LYS A 176 -8.91 -0.97 -20.65
C LYS A 176 -9.66 -0.56 -19.38
N PHE A 177 -9.47 0.67 -18.89
CA PHE A 177 -10.11 1.14 -17.65
C PHE A 177 -11.63 1.21 -17.78
N ARG A 178 -12.15 1.55 -18.96
CA ARG A 178 -13.59 1.47 -19.23
C ARG A 178 -14.13 0.06 -19.12
N THR A 179 -13.41 -0.95 -19.63
CA THR A 179 -13.83 -2.35 -19.47
C THR A 179 -13.81 -2.82 -18.01
N LEU A 180 -13.01 -2.17 -17.16
CA LEU A 180 -12.96 -2.42 -15.72
C LEU A 180 -14.09 -1.73 -14.94
N GLY A 181 -14.87 -0.84 -15.59
CA GLY A 181 -16.00 -0.14 -14.97
C GLY A 181 -15.75 1.32 -14.62
N PHE A 182 -14.60 1.90 -14.95
CA PHE A 182 -14.36 3.33 -14.77
C PHE A 182 -15.11 4.15 -15.83
N SER A 183 -15.87 5.16 -15.37
CA SER A 183 -16.57 6.10 -16.26
C SER A 183 -15.64 7.15 -16.85
N TYR A 184 -14.66 7.58 -16.06
CA TYR A 184 -13.65 8.56 -16.47
C TYR A 184 -12.26 8.11 -16.05
N VAL A 185 -11.29 8.42 -16.91
CA VAL A 185 -9.85 8.19 -16.65
C VAL A 185 -9.17 9.55 -16.70
N THR A 186 -8.53 9.94 -15.62
CA THR A 186 -7.88 11.25 -15.47
C THR A 186 -6.43 11.06 -15.03
N LEU A 187 -5.60 12.05 -15.32
CA LEU A 187 -4.22 12.12 -14.88
C LEU A 187 -4.07 13.23 -13.84
N ASP A 188 -3.40 12.93 -12.73
CA ASP A 188 -3.01 13.95 -11.76
C ASP A 188 -1.85 14.77 -12.33
N LEU A 189 -2.07 16.07 -12.57
CA LEU A 189 -1.06 16.96 -13.16
C LEU A 189 0.12 17.24 -12.21
N GLN A 190 -0.03 17.01 -10.91
CA GLN A 190 1.07 17.13 -9.95
C GLN A 190 1.90 15.83 -9.84
N GLY A 191 1.46 14.78 -10.51
CA GLY A 191 2.12 13.49 -10.50
C GLY A 191 2.02 12.75 -9.17
N PHE A 192 2.87 11.72 -9.04
CA PHE A 192 2.93 10.88 -7.85
C PHE A 192 3.57 11.62 -6.66
N ARG A 193 2.87 11.65 -5.54
CA ARG A 193 3.36 12.19 -4.26
C ARG A 193 3.04 11.21 -3.13
N SER A 194 4.05 10.94 -2.29
CA SER A 194 3.81 10.15 -1.07
C SER A 194 2.84 10.91 -0.18
N GLY A 195 1.80 10.22 0.31
CA GLY A 195 0.83 10.83 1.21
C GLY A 195 -0.23 11.73 0.54
N SER A 196 -0.32 11.80 -0.81
CA SER A 196 -1.29 12.66 -1.53
C SER A 196 -2.74 12.53 -1.03
N MET A 197 -3.15 11.36 -0.54
CA MET A 197 -4.47 11.16 0.04
C MET A 197 -4.67 11.88 1.38
N ASN A 198 -3.60 12.20 2.09
CA ASN A 198 -3.66 12.90 3.39
C ASN A 198 -3.84 14.42 3.23
N GLU A 199 -3.56 14.97 2.04
CA GLU A 199 -3.76 16.40 1.74
C GLU A 199 -5.21 16.84 2.01
N THR A 200 -6.19 15.95 1.78
CA THR A 200 -7.61 16.22 2.03
C THR A 200 -7.97 16.27 3.52
N LEU A 201 -7.08 15.81 4.40
CA LEU A 201 -7.29 15.84 5.85
C LEU A 201 -6.81 17.15 6.48
N GLY A 202 -6.25 18.08 5.71
CA GLY A 202 -5.71 19.35 6.22
C GLY A 202 -4.54 19.19 7.20
N LYS A 203 -3.79 18.13 7.04
CA LYS A 203 -2.64 17.77 7.91
C LYS A 203 -1.36 17.68 7.11
#